data_c72d68dc177eb0c823c8e7f1f40f4a96
#
_entry.id   c72d68dc177eb0c823c8e7f1f40f4a96
#
_cell.length_a   1.000
_cell.length_b   1.000
_cell.length_c   1.000
_cell.angle_alpha   90.00
_cell.angle_beta   90.00
_cell.angle_gamma   90.00
#
_symmetry.space_group_name_H-M   'P 1'
#
loop_
_entity.id
_entity.type
_entity.pdbx_description
1 polymer ?
#
loop_
_entity_poly.entity_id
_entity_poly.type
_entity_poly.pdbx_seq_one_letter_code
_entity_poly.pdbx_strand_id
1 'polypeptide(L)'
;MKRFLLLILLAMAPSLSAADAPAPGPIYFNTAFESASIWKIDVLGDTDFRLTLKGQQDARGRNRQTTWWAVRLDHLAGCAVTLRVTGFDGEYNDRPVVSWAGPWYRPVFSDDGEHWTHVTEAAWDADKKELSFTLPPRADHLWVAHIPLYTHTRALALIDEIGRLPHARAEVIGHTVLGRPLHLVTVTNSAKPDAAKKVIWMQARQHAWEAYTSFILEGALRFVASADPAAQRLRDENVFLFVPMINPDSVARGDVRFNANGFDPNRQWDEVDLRDKRWLERNPEIWYVKKALVAQQARQPITLALNLHNTETGEYLETNADDETVQARMTRFFDLAVTRSTFDPSRPKMAISLTSAAGPLNTTNCIWRDARVPMMLMETRVGPGRKLGRPPTVDDRVALGRQLIALLAEAAK
;
A
#
# COMPACT_ATOMS: atom_id res chain seq x y z
N MET A 1 29.44 62.84 -50.96
CA MET A 1 28.80 61.55 -50.94
C MET A 1 29.88 60.47 -50.67
N LYS A 2 30.05 60.06 -49.44
CA LYS A 2 31.01 59.01 -49.06
C LYS A 2 30.20 57.70 -48.69
N ARG A 3 30.40 56.66 -49.52
CA ARG A 3 29.80 55.33 -49.30
C ARG A 3 30.64 54.60 -48.27
N PHE A 4 30.03 54.19 -47.13
CA PHE A 4 30.61 53.29 -46.18
C PHE A 4 30.29 51.85 -46.58
N LEU A 5 31.32 51.07 -46.81
CA LEU A 5 31.22 49.62 -47.03
C LEU A 5 31.23 48.92 -45.65
N LEU A 6 30.13 48.21 -45.30
CA LEU A 6 30.01 47.45 -44.08
C LEU A 6 30.52 46.03 -44.37
N LEU A 7 31.67 45.67 -43.82
CA LEU A 7 32.19 44.30 -43.85
C LEU A 7 31.52 43.51 -42.73
N ILE A 8 30.69 42.50 -43.08
CA ILE A 8 30.16 41.55 -42.14
C ILE A 8 31.16 40.39 -42.01
N LEU A 9 31.86 40.32 -40.89
CA LEU A 9 32.64 39.13 -40.50
C LEU A 9 31.68 38.06 -39.98
N LEU A 10 31.46 36.97 -40.73
CA LEU A 10 30.86 35.76 -40.24
C LEU A 10 31.91 35.01 -39.38
N ALA A 11 31.75 35.04 -38.06
CA ALA A 11 32.47 34.17 -37.16
C ALA A 11 31.90 32.77 -37.28
N MET A 12 32.63 31.85 -37.89
CA MET A 12 32.32 30.42 -37.80
C MET A 12 32.61 29.96 -36.35
N ALA A 13 31.55 29.62 -35.61
CA ALA A 13 31.70 28.90 -34.35
C ALA A 13 32.23 27.49 -34.66
N PRO A 14 33.24 27.02 -33.93
CA PRO A 14 33.69 25.64 -34.08
C PRO A 14 32.54 24.69 -33.68
N SER A 15 32.21 23.77 -34.59
CA SER A 15 31.32 22.64 -34.28
C SER A 15 32.02 21.79 -33.24
N LEU A 16 31.54 21.78 -32.00
CA LEU A 16 31.93 20.83 -30.98
C LEU A 16 31.61 19.43 -31.52
N SER A 17 32.65 18.65 -31.73
CA SER A 17 32.57 17.25 -32.09
C SER A 17 31.85 16.49 -30.96
N ALA A 18 30.92 15.62 -31.32
CA ALA A 18 30.18 14.74 -30.37
C ALA A 18 31.08 13.66 -29.72
N ALA A 19 32.41 13.83 -29.72
CA ALA A 19 33.37 12.81 -29.37
C ALA A 19 33.92 12.87 -27.91
N ASP A 20 33.48 13.81 -27.07
CA ASP A 20 34.06 14.02 -25.74
C ASP A 20 33.02 14.04 -24.59
N ALA A 21 31.91 13.31 -24.72
CA ALA A 21 31.14 12.98 -23.53
C ALA A 21 31.94 11.92 -22.72
N PRO A 22 32.24 12.14 -21.42
CA PRO A 22 32.91 11.14 -20.62
C PRO A 22 32.13 9.83 -20.70
N ALA A 23 32.86 8.71 -20.80
CA ALA A 23 32.23 7.39 -20.76
C ALA A 23 31.29 7.31 -19.55
N PRO A 24 30.07 6.81 -19.70
CA PRO A 24 29.14 6.70 -18.59
C PRO A 24 29.80 5.91 -17.46
N GLY A 25 29.70 6.42 -16.25
CA GLY A 25 30.18 5.72 -15.05
C GLY A 25 29.43 4.38 -14.86
N PRO A 26 29.91 3.52 -13.96
CA PRO A 26 29.23 2.25 -13.68
C PRO A 26 27.80 2.51 -13.19
N ILE A 27 26.88 1.62 -13.54
CA ILE A 27 25.49 1.66 -13.03
C ILE A 27 25.51 1.65 -11.52
N TYR A 28 24.85 2.63 -10.91
CA TYR A 28 24.80 2.80 -9.47
C TYR A 28 23.41 2.42 -8.93
N PHE A 29 23.39 1.63 -7.86
CA PHE A 29 22.16 1.23 -7.18
C PHE A 29 21.92 2.14 -5.97
N ASN A 30 20.94 3.01 -6.08
CA ASN A 30 20.57 3.95 -5.04
C ASN A 30 19.48 3.36 -4.14
N THR A 31 19.71 3.36 -2.84
CA THR A 31 18.77 2.95 -1.80
C THR A 31 18.52 4.09 -0.79
N ALA A 32 18.95 5.31 -1.08
CA ALA A 32 18.80 6.48 -0.23
C ALA A 32 17.46 7.22 -0.52
N PHE A 33 16.36 6.48 -0.62
CA PHE A 33 15.02 7.04 -0.76
C PHE A 33 14.02 6.26 0.11
N GLU A 34 12.88 6.88 0.34
CA GLU A 34 11.81 6.32 1.17
C GLU A 34 11.25 5.02 0.57
N SER A 35 11.10 3.98 1.37
CA SER A 35 10.68 2.63 0.98
C SER A 35 11.72 1.79 0.22
N ALA A 36 12.94 2.26 0.03
CA ALA A 36 14.02 1.46 -0.56
C ALA A 36 14.36 0.24 0.30
N SER A 37 14.57 -0.90 -0.33
CA SER A 37 14.89 -2.15 0.38
C SER A 37 15.58 -3.15 -0.54
N ILE A 38 16.84 -3.43 -0.26
CA ILE A 38 17.63 -4.52 -0.85
C ILE A 38 18.73 -4.93 0.14
N TRP A 39 19.11 -6.19 0.17
CA TRP A 39 20.16 -6.66 1.06
C TRP A 39 21.55 -6.60 0.41
N LYS A 40 21.65 -7.18 -0.80
CA LYS A 40 22.93 -7.34 -1.48
C LYS A 40 22.74 -7.22 -2.98
N ILE A 41 23.74 -6.69 -3.64
CA ILE A 41 23.84 -6.60 -5.10
C ILE A 41 25.13 -7.26 -5.52
N ASP A 42 25.03 -8.29 -6.36
CA ASP A 42 26.18 -8.94 -7.00
C ASP A 42 26.28 -8.49 -8.46
N VAL A 43 27.45 -8.01 -8.86
CA VAL A 43 27.74 -7.62 -10.25
C VAL A 43 28.13 -8.89 -11.02
N LEU A 44 27.32 -9.28 -12.00
CA LEU A 44 27.55 -10.45 -12.85
C LEU A 44 28.15 -10.07 -14.20
N GLY A 45 27.94 -8.82 -14.63
CA GLY A 45 28.43 -8.21 -15.85
C GLY A 45 28.17 -6.71 -15.83
N ASP A 46 28.52 -6.00 -16.89
CA ASP A 46 28.38 -4.54 -16.97
C ASP A 46 26.90 -4.09 -16.86
N THR A 47 25.97 -4.94 -17.30
CA THR A 47 24.53 -4.69 -17.28
C THR A 47 23.72 -5.88 -16.73
N ASP A 48 24.34 -6.83 -16.05
CA ASP A 48 23.69 -8.00 -15.43
C ASP A 48 23.98 -8.02 -13.93
N PHE A 49 22.95 -7.98 -13.10
CA PHE A 49 23.07 -7.87 -11.64
C PHE A 49 22.14 -8.82 -10.93
N ARG A 50 22.59 -9.40 -9.81
CA ARG A 50 21.76 -10.19 -8.91
C ARG A 50 21.42 -9.39 -7.66
N LEU A 51 20.12 -9.26 -7.39
CA LEU A 51 19.60 -8.61 -6.21
C LEU A 51 19.15 -9.67 -5.20
N THR A 52 19.64 -9.62 -3.97
CA THR A 52 19.17 -10.47 -2.87
C THR A 52 18.24 -9.67 -1.95
N LEU A 53 17.05 -10.18 -1.69
CA LEU A 53 16.06 -9.51 -0.85
C LEU A 53 16.49 -9.46 0.61
N LYS A 54 16.24 -8.33 1.27
CA LYS A 54 16.58 -8.11 2.68
C LYS A 54 15.64 -8.88 3.62
N GLY A 55 14.34 -8.68 3.44
CA GLY A 55 13.33 -9.14 4.37
C GLY A 55 13.33 -8.36 5.69
N GLN A 56 12.37 -8.70 6.55
CA GLN A 56 12.23 -8.16 7.90
C GLN A 56 11.94 -9.30 8.88
N GLN A 57 12.58 -9.30 10.04
CA GLN A 57 12.34 -10.25 11.13
C GLN A 57 11.41 -9.65 12.19
N ASP A 58 10.71 -10.53 12.94
CA ASP A 58 9.92 -10.13 14.11
C ASP A 58 10.81 -9.75 15.30
N ALA A 59 10.20 -9.31 16.41
CA ALA A 59 10.90 -8.93 17.63
C ALA A 59 11.74 -10.06 18.26
N ARG A 60 11.51 -11.33 17.90
CA ARG A 60 12.27 -12.51 18.35
C ARG A 60 13.43 -12.87 17.42
N GLY A 61 13.63 -12.09 16.32
CA GLY A 61 14.60 -12.40 15.28
C GLY A 61 14.16 -13.60 14.39
N ARG A 62 12.85 -13.87 14.32
CA ARG A 62 12.24 -14.98 13.58
C ARG A 62 11.19 -14.44 12.60
N ASN A 63 10.43 -15.31 11.96
CA ASN A 63 9.35 -14.97 11.04
C ASN A 63 9.78 -13.99 9.95
N ARG A 64 10.94 -14.22 9.32
CA ARG A 64 11.50 -13.37 8.29
C ARG A 64 10.54 -13.29 7.10
N GLN A 65 10.04 -12.09 6.83
CA GLN A 65 9.17 -11.77 5.70
C GLN A 65 9.98 -11.09 4.61
N THR A 66 9.78 -11.46 3.35
CA THR A 66 10.60 -10.99 2.22
C THR A 66 9.80 -10.35 1.08
N THR A 67 8.51 -10.10 1.28
CA THR A 67 7.55 -9.62 0.27
C THR A 67 7.70 -8.14 -0.10
N TRP A 68 8.85 -7.53 0.12
CA TRP A 68 9.10 -6.15 -0.29
C TRP A 68 10.53 -5.94 -0.75
N TRP A 69 10.67 -5.20 -1.85
CA TRP A 69 11.92 -4.64 -2.29
C TRP A 69 11.68 -3.46 -3.24
N ALA A 70 12.59 -2.48 -3.22
CA ALA A 70 12.63 -1.36 -4.13
C ALA A 70 14.06 -0.82 -4.22
N VAL A 71 14.48 -0.41 -5.40
CA VAL A 71 15.79 0.16 -5.69
C VAL A 71 15.68 1.14 -6.85
N ARG A 72 16.57 2.15 -6.91
CA ARG A 72 16.74 2.98 -8.09
C ARG A 72 18.10 2.70 -8.72
N LEU A 73 18.12 2.49 -10.00
CA LEU A 73 19.32 2.40 -10.81
C LEU A 73 19.62 3.79 -11.38
N ASP A 74 20.85 4.26 -11.24
CA ASP A 74 21.34 5.53 -11.77
C ASP A 74 22.47 5.28 -12.78
N HIS A 75 22.73 6.23 -13.69
CA HIS A 75 23.77 6.19 -14.73
C HIS A 75 23.54 5.08 -15.79
N LEU A 76 22.29 4.89 -16.21
CA LEU A 76 21.93 3.83 -17.16
C LEU A 76 22.48 4.07 -18.57
N ALA A 77 22.75 5.31 -18.96
CA ALA A 77 23.39 5.69 -20.23
C ALA A 77 22.77 5.04 -21.49
N GLY A 78 21.47 4.78 -21.48
CA GLY A 78 20.75 4.15 -22.58
C GLY A 78 20.93 2.63 -22.68
N CYS A 79 21.50 1.97 -21.66
CA CYS A 79 21.68 0.52 -21.64
C CYS A 79 20.42 -0.20 -21.17
N ALA A 80 20.16 -1.38 -21.75
CA ALA A 80 19.24 -2.35 -21.18
C ALA A 80 19.92 -3.07 -20.01
N VAL A 81 19.21 -3.25 -18.89
CA VAL A 81 19.78 -3.85 -17.67
C VAL A 81 19.03 -5.11 -17.31
N THR A 82 19.74 -6.22 -17.11
CA THR A 82 19.18 -7.47 -16.61
C THR A 82 19.29 -7.54 -15.10
N LEU A 83 18.16 -7.78 -14.45
CA LEU A 83 18.10 -8.01 -13.01
C LEU A 83 17.67 -9.46 -12.73
N ARG A 84 18.37 -10.06 -11.75
CA ARG A 84 18.07 -11.39 -11.21
C ARG A 84 17.74 -11.23 -9.73
N VAL A 85 16.51 -11.47 -9.35
CA VAL A 85 16.06 -11.30 -7.96
C VAL A 85 16.00 -12.64 -7.26
N THR A 86 16.55 -12.73 -6.06
CA THR A 86 16.60 -13.93 -5.22
C THR A 86 16.27 -13.62 -3.77
N GLY A 87 16.11 -14.66 -2.94
CA GLY A 87 15.83 -14.50 -1.50
C GLY A 87 14.36 -14.40 -1.17
N PHE A 88 13.51 -15.00 -2.00
CA PHE A 88 12.06 -15.02 -1.82
C PHE A 88 11.56 -15.91 -0.68
N ASP A 89 12.42 -16.78 -0.14
CA ASP A 89 12.09 -17.63 1.00
C ASP A 89 12.03 -16.83 2.29
N GLY A 90 11.16 -17.22 3.18
CA GLY A 90 10.98 -16.58 4.46
C GLY A 90 10.42 -17.53 5.51
N GLU A 91 9.85 -16.95 6.55
CA GLU A 91 9.13 -17.66 7.60
C GLU A 91 7.81 -16.93 7.89
N TYR A 92 6.75 -17.69 8.17
CA TYR A 92 5.47 -17.13 8.58
C TYR A 92 4.83 -18.03 9.65
N ASN A 93 4.39 -17.45 10.76
CA ASN A 93 3.86 -18.16 11.90
C ASN A 93 4.77 -19.32 12.37
N ASP A 94 6.06 -19.03 12.49
CA ASP A 94 7.11 -19.97 12.90
C ASP A 94 7.30 -21.19 11.96
N ARG A 95 6.86 -21.06 10.71
CA ARG A 95 6.99 -22.08 9.67
C ARG A 95 7.72 -21.52 8.44
N PRO A 96 8.57 -22.31 7.80
CA PRO A 96 9.18 -21.92 6.53
C PRO A 96 8.11 -21.61 5.46
N VAL A 97 8.30 -20.52 4.74
CA VAL A 97 7.56 -20.18 3.53
C VAL A 97 8.48 -20.34 2.34
N VAL A 98 8.14 -21.28 1.48
CA VAL A 98 8.92 -21.62 0.29
C VAL A 98 8.49 -20.70 -0.85
N SER A 99 9.14 -19.57 -0.98
CA SER A 99 8.92 -18.59 -2.04
C SER A 99 7.47 -18.09 -2.20
N TRP A 100 7.28 -16.83 -1.98
CA TRP A 100 6.01 -16.16 -2.28
C TRP A 100 5.90 -15.77 -3.77
N ALA A 101 7.02 -15.74 -4.51
CA ALA A 101 7.07 -15.45 -5.93
C ALA A 101 7.00 -16.73 -6.78
N GLY A 102 6.69 -16.58 -8.05
CA GLY A 102 6.58 -17.66 -9.00
C GLY A 102 6.49 -17.15 -10.44
N PRO A 103 6.15 -17.99 -11.42
CA PRO A 103 6.08 -17.63 -12.85
C PRO A 103 5.10 -16.48 -13.17
N TRP A 104 4.15 -16.25 -12.30
CA TRP A 104 3.14 -15.17 -12.41
C TRP A 104 3.68 -13.80 -12.04
N TYR A 105 4.79 -13.73 -11.30
CA TYR A 105 5.25 -12.49 -10.68
C TYR A 105 5.86 -11.54 -11.71
N ARG A 106 5.42 -10.28 -11.67
CA ARG A 106 5.88 -9.20 -12.55
C ARG A 106 6.19 -7.96 -11.71
N PRO A 107 7.46 -7.66 -11.46
CA PRO A 107 7.87 -6.40 -10.85
C PRO A 107 7.42 -5.20 -11.67
N VAL A 108 7.56 -4.02 -11.09
CA VAL A 108 7.26 -2.76 -11.74
C VAL A 108 8.51 -1.89 -11.87
N PHE A 109 8.50 -1.00 -12.86
CA PHE A 109 9.52 0.03 -13.02
C PHE A 109 8.87 1.39 -13.30
N SER A 110 9.62 2.49 -13.06
CA SER A 110 9.17 3.86 -13.24
C SER A 110 10.33 4.78 -13.57
N ASP A 111 10.10 5.74 -14.47
CA ASP A 111 11.07 6.79 -14.80
C ASP A 111 11.03 7.97 -13.81
N ASP A 112 9.93 8.14 -13.06
CA ASP A 112 9.67 9.30 -12.19
C ASP A 112 9.31 8.94 -10.74
N GLY A 113 9.15 7.64 -10.44
CA GLY A 113 8.68 7.16 -9.13
C GLY A 113 7.18 7.30 -8.88
N GLU A 114 6.43 7.86 -9.85
CA GLU A 114 4.99 8.11 -9.75
C GLU A 114 4.18 7.24 -10.73
N HIS A 115 4.63 7.13 -11.99
CA HIS A 115 3.99 6.35 -13.04
C HIS A 115 4.70 5.02 -13.22
N TRP A 116 4.00 3.92 -12.94
CA TRP A 116 4.57 2.58 -12.85
C TRP A 116 4.07 1.67 -13.97
N THR A 117 4.99 0.92 -14.55
CA THR A 117 4.73 -0.07 -15.60
C THR A 117 5.20 -1.44 -15.14
N HIS A 118 4.39 -2.48 -15.36
CA HIS A 118 4.81 -3.86 -15.11
C HIS A 118 5.85 -4.34 -16.14
N VAL A 119 6.83 -5.07 -15.66
CA VAL A 119 7.71 -5.86 -16.53
C VAL A 119 6.84 -6.86 -17.32
N THR A 120 6.96 -6.84 -18.65
CA THR A 120 6.15 -7.70 -19.52
C THR A 120 6.66 -9.14 -19.54
N GLU A 121 7.99 -9.30 -19.63
CA GLU A 121 8.66 -10.59 -19.73
C GLU A 121 9.57 -10.82 -18.53
N ALA A 122 9.34 -11.92 -17.83
CA ALA A 122 10.19 -12.36 -16.73
C ALA A 122 10.26 -13.89 -16.71
N ALA A 123 11.45 -14.44 -16.52
CA ALA A 123 11.69 -15.85 -16.40
C ALA A 123 11.84 -16.25 -14.92
N TRP A 124 11.17 -17.31 -14.52
CA TRP A 124 11.26 -17.89 -13.18
C TRP A 124 12.04 -19.21 -13.23
N ASP A 125 13.18 -19.25 -12.55
CA ASP A 125 13.96 -20.46 -12.31
C ASP A 125 13.52 -21.07 -10.98
N ALA A 126 12.77 -22.16 -11.02
CA ALA A 126 12.20 -22.80 -9.83
C ALA A 126 13.27 -23.46 -8.95
N ASP A 127 14.36 -23.98 -9.54
CA ASP A 127 15.43 -24.66 -8.80
C ASP A 127 16.29 -23.66 -8.03
N LYS A 128 16.58 -22.52 -8.65
CA LYS A 128 17.34 -21.42 -8.00
C LYS A 128 16.46 -20.48 -7.21
N LYS A 129 15.13 -20.54 -7.37
CA LYS A 129 14.16 -19.57 -6.88
C LYS A 129 14.58 -18.14 -7.27
N GLU A 130 14.89 -17.95 -8.52
CA GLU A 130 15.39 -16.71 -9.09
C GLU A 130 14.42 -16.21 -10.16
N LEU A 131 14.05 -14.93 -10.07
CA LEU A 131 13.31 -14.21 -11.11
C LEU A 131 14.31 -13.39 -11.92
N SER A 132 14.33 -13.56 -13.25
CA SER A 132 15.15 -12.74 -14.14
C SER A 132 14.30 -11.98 -15.15
N PHE A 133 14.65 -10.72 -15.40
CA PHE A 133 14.01 -9.85 -16.36
C PHE A 133 14.95 -8.77 -16.85
N THR A 134 14.68 -8.22 -18.05
CA THR A 134 15.46 -7.14 -18.62
C THR A 134 14.64 -5.85 -18.63
N LEU A 135 15.18 -4.79 -18.05
CA LEU A 135 14.62 -3.47 -18.07
C LEU A 135 14.91 -2.78 -19.41
N PRO A 136 13.98 -1.98 -19.94
CA PRO A 136 14.21 -1.25 -21.16
C PRO A 136 15.30 -0.18 -20.99
N PRO A 137 16.02 0.17 -22.07
CA PRO A 137 17.00 1.25 -22.03
C PRO A 137 16.38 2.56 -21.55
N ARG A 138 17.08 3.27 -20.64
CA ARG A 138 16.75 4.59 -20.16
C ARG A 138 17.99 5.47 -20.12
N ALA A 139 17.77 6.79 -20.25
CA ALA A 139 18.89 7.72 -20.38
C ALA A 139 19.69 7.89 -19.11
N ASP A 140 19.02 7.97 -17.95
CA ASP A 140 19.64 8.35 -16.70
C ASP A 140 19.35 7.39 -15.55
N HIS A 141 18.10 7.29 -15.11
CA HIS A 141 17.74 6.49 -13.95
C HIS A 141 16.41 5.75 -14.12
N LEU A 142 16.18 4.74 -13.27
CA LEU A 142 14.96 3.94 -13.26
C LEU A 142 14.71 3.38 -11.85
N TRP A 143 13.53 3.63 -11.30
CA TRP A 143 13.05 2.90 -10.13
C TRP A 143 12.55 1.54 -10.53
N VAL A 144 12.84 0.55 -9.69
CA VAL A 144 12.35 -0.83 -9.84
C VAL A 144 11.87 -1.33 -8.48
N ALA A 145 10.69 -1.93 -8.44
CA ALA A 145 10.09 -2.35 -7.18
C ALA A 145 9.21 -3.61 -7.32
N HIS A 146 8.91 -4.22 -6.18
CA HIS A 146 7.94 -5.31 -6.09
C HIS A 146 6.58 -4.93 -6.68
N ILE A 147 6.00 -3.84 -6.22
CA ILE A 147 4.77 -3.19 -6.70
C ILE A 147 4.97 -1.67 -6.59
N PRO A 148 4.10 -0.84 -7.18
CA PRO A 148 4.22 0.62 -7.12
C PRO A 148 4.44 1.14 -5.71
N LEU A 149 5.35 2.10 -5.57
CA LEU A 149 5.63 2.75 -4.30
C LEU A 149 4.45 3.61 -3.87
N TYR A 150 4.07 3.47 -2.61
CA TYR A 150 3.20 4.42 -1.92
C TYR A 150 3.89 4.82 -0.61
N THR A 151 4.57 5.95 -0.65
CA THR A 151 5.43 6.43 0.44
C THR A 151 4.62 7.07 1.57
N HIS A 152 5.23 7.22 2.75
CA HIS A 152 4.65 8.01 3.84
C HIS A 152 4.50 9.48 3.44
N THR A 153 5.49 10.04 2.72
CA THR A 153 5.43 11.40 2.17
C THR A 153 4.20 11.61 1.29
N ARG A 154 3.88 10.66 0.40
CA ARG A 154 2.65 10.69 -0.42
C ARG A 154 1.38 10.65 0.45
N ALA A 155 1.37 9.81 1.48
CA ALA A 155 0.23 9.75 2.42
C ALA A 155 -0.01 11.08 3.13
N LEU A 156 1.05 11.73 3.60
CA LEU A 156 0.96 13.05 4.24
C LEU A 156 0.45 14.13 3.29
N ALA A 157 0.91 14.14 2.03
CA ALA A 157 0.43 15.07 1.03
C ALA A 157 -1.08 14.90 0.76
N LEU A 158 -1.56 13.66 0.63
CA LEU A 158 -2.99 13.36 0.50
C LEU A 158 -3.80 13.84 1.72
N ILE A 159 -3.32 13.56 2.93
CA ILE A 159 -3.99 13.93 4.18
C ILE A 159 -4.09 15.46 4.31
N ASP A 160 -3.03 16.16 3.98
CA ASP A 160 -2.99 17.63 4.01
C ASP A 160 -3.92 18.24 2.96
N GLU A 161 -3.90 17.73 1.73
CA GLU A 161 -4.81 18.14 0.65
C GLU A 161 -6.29 18.00 1.07
N ILE A 162 -6.66 16.81 1.55
CA ILE A 162 -8.05 16.50 1.92
C ILE A 162 -8.45 17.27 3.19
N GLY A 163 -7.55 17.36 4.17
CA GLY A 163 -7.83 18.05 5.46
C GLY A 163 -8.15 19.54 5.33
N ARG A 164 -7.81 20.16 4.20
CA ARG A 164 -8.15 21.58 3.90
C ARG A 164 -9.57 21.76 3.35
N LEU A 165 -10.26 20.70 3.00
CA LEU A 165 -11.61 20.79 2.46
C LEU A 165 -12.62 21.09 3.58
N PRO A 166 -13.67 21.91 3.33
CA PRO A 166 -14.62 22.34 4.36
C PRO A 166 -15.48 21.22 4.94
N HIS A 167 -15.53 20.09 4.29
CA HIS A 167 -16.28 18.90 4.70
C HIS A 167 -15.36 17.76 5.14
N ALA A 168 -14.08 18.05 5.37
CA ALA A 168 -13.09 17.10 5.85
C ALA A 168 -12.34 17.63 7.06
N ARG A 169 -11.82 16.73 7.88
CA ARG A 169 -10.93 17.03 9.01
C ARG A 169 -9.90 15.94 9.14
N ALA A 170 -8.63 16.32 9.20
CA ALA A 170 -7.53 15.43 9.53
C ALA A 170 -7.06 15.71 10.96
N GLU A 171 -6.92 14.67 11.75
CA GLU A 171 -6.42 14.78 13.13
C GLU A 171 -5.33 13.73 13.40
N VAL A 172 -4.34 14.11 14.21
CA VAL A 172 -3.32 13.19 14.71
C VAL A 172 -3.89 12.46 15.92
N ILE A 173 -4.13 11.14 15.78
CA ILE A 173 -4.64 10.30 16.87
C ILE A 173 -3.54 9.74 17.77
N GLY A 174 -2.28 9.83 17.34
CA GLY A 174 -1.11 9.37 18.08
C GLY A 174 0.15 9.37 17.23
N HIS A 175 1.20 8.74 17.75
CA HIS A 175 2.50 8.64 17.08
C HIS A 175 3.01 7.21 17.14
N THR A 176 3.74 6.81 16.12
CA THR A 176 4.39 5.50 15.99
C THR A 176 5.61 5.38 16.91
N VAL A 177 6.24 4.20 16.89
CA VAL A 177 7.50 3.94 17.62
C VAL A 177 8.58 4.99 17.32
N LEU A 178 8.73 5.40 16.05
CA LEU A 178 9.74 6.38 15.63
C LEU A 178 9.19 7.81 15.56
N GLY A 179 8.02 8.06 16.14
CA GLY A 179 7.45 9.40 16.31
C GLY A 179 6.70 9.94 15.07
N ARG A 180 6.43 9.13 14.04
CA ARG A 180 5.61 9.57 12.91
C ARG A 180 4.15 9.68 13.31
N PRO A 181 3.41 10.72 12.83
CA PRO A 181 2.02 10.90 13.19
C PRO A 181 1.12 9.82 12.57
N LEU A 182 0.17 9.33 13.36
CA LEU A 182 -0.94 8.50 12.92
C LEU A 182 -2.17 9.38 12.74
N HIS A 183 -2.77 9.35 11.57
CA HIS A 183 -3.87 10.23 11.22
C HIS A 183 -5.21 9.49 11.15
N LEU A 184 -6.25 10.17 11.61
CA LEU A 184 -7.64 9.86 11.31
C LEU A 184 -8.22 10.99 10.46
N VAL A 185 -8.73 10.65 9.28
CA VAL A 185 -9.37 11.60 8.37
C VAL A 185 -10.88 11.36 8.40
N THR A 186 -11.63 12.39 8.76
CA THR A 186 -13.10 12.39 8.76
C THR A 186 -13.60 13.15 7.54
N VAL A 187 -14.54 12.57 6.78
CA VAL A 187 -15.22 13.25 5.66
C VAL A 187 -16.73 13.09 5.81
N THR A 188 -17.46 14.22 5.91
CA THR A 188 -18.91 14.25 6.08
C THR A 188 -19.45 15.64 5.75
N ASN A 189 -20.74 15.76 5.50
CA ASN A 189 -21.39 17.07 5.42
C ASN A 189 -21.76 17.57 6.83
N SER A 190 -20.97 18.47 7.42
CA SER A 190 -21.17 19.01 8.77
C SER A 190 -22.42 19.87 8.92
N ALA A 191 -23.05 20.32 7.82
CA ALA A 191 -24.32 21.05 7.86
C ALA A 191 -25.51 20.14 8.23
N LYS A 192 -25.35 18.82 8.20
CA LYS A 192 -26.36 17.83 8.60
C LYS A 192 -25.94 17.13 9.89
N PRO A 193 -26.86 16.89 10.84
CA PRO A 193 -26.52 16.21 12.10
C PRO A 193 -25.92 14.82 11.89
N ASP A 194 -24.79 14.55 12.51
CA ASP A 194 -24.10 13.26 12.37
C ASP A 194 -24.87 12.10 13.02
N ALA A 195 -25.68 12.37 14.07
CA ALA A 195 -26.43 11.35 14.79
C ALA A 195 -27.41 10.53 13.89
N ALA A 196 -27.86 11.09 12.78
CA ALA A 196 -28.72 10.41 11.81
C ALA A 196 -27.95 9.66 10.71
N LYS A 197 -26.63 9.84 10.64
CA LYS A 197 -25.77 9.26 9.59
C LYS A 197 -25.26 7.88 9.96
N LYS A 198 -24.94 7.09 8.95
CA LYS A 198 -24.18 5.85 9.12
C LYS A 198 -22.69 6.17 9.28
N VAL A 199 -22.00 5.43 10.14
CA VAL A 199 -20.56 5.57 10.29
C VAL A 199 -19.86 4.46 9.53
N ILE A 200 -18.96 4.84 8.64
CA ILE A 200 -18.17 3.92 7.81
C ILE A 200 -16.70 4.14 8.11
N TRP A 201 -16.02 3.07 8.48
CA TRP A 201 -14.59 3.08 8.77
C TRP A 201 -13.80 2.33 7.70
N MET A 202 -12.71 2.90 7.21
CA MET A 202 -11.76 2.22 6.32
C MET A 202 -10.34 2.48 6.79
N GLN A 203 -9.54 1.41 6.86
CA GLN A 203 -8.14 1.50 7.25
C GLN A 203 -7.25 0.67 6.34
N ALA A 204 -5.97 1.04 6.24
CA ALA A 204 -5.01 0.41 5.35
C ALA A 204 -3.59 0.41 5.94
N ARG A 205 -2.72 -0.35 5.28
CA ARG A 205 -1.28 -0.34 5.50
C ARG A 205 -0.85 -0.71 6.91
N GLN A 206 -1.49 -1.74 7.49
CA GLN A 206 -0.97 -2.39 8.69
C GLN A 206 0.38 -3.05 8.41
N HIS A 207 0.50 -3.73 7.27
CA HIS A 207 1.77 -4.27 6.81
C HIS A 207 2.37 -3.34 5.75
N ALA A 208 3.66 -3.04 5.90
CA ALA A 208 4.31 -2.01 5.08
C ALA A 208 4.44 -2.37 3.60
N TRP A 209 4.55 -3.66 3.25
CA TRP A 209 4.66 -4.10 1.85
C TRP A 209 3.36 -3.92 1.03
N GLU A 210 2.22 -3.80 1.68
CA GLU A 210 0.89 -3.83 1.06
C GLU A 210 0.51 -2.50 0.40
N ALA A 211 1.36 -1.97 -0.49
CA ALA A 211 1.23 -0.64 -1.07
C ALA A 211 -0.08 -0.41 -1.84
N TYR A 212 -0.64 -1.44 -2.47
CA TYR A 212 -1.92 -1.31 -3.18
C TYR A 212 -3.09 -0.97 -2.26
N THR A 213 -3.05 -1.34 -0.98
CA THR A 213 -4.09 -0.94 -0.01
C THR A 213 -4.18 0.57 0.17
N SER A 214 -3.03 1.27 0.12
CA SER A 214 -2.99 2.73 0.20
C SER A 214 -3.57 3.39 -1.05
N PHE A 215 -3.33 2.85 -2.25
CA PHE A 215 -3.96 3.36 -3.48
C PHE A 215 -5.48 3.14 -3.50
N ILE A 216 -5.94 1.99 -2.98
CA ILE A 216 -7.37 1.73 -2.81
C ILE A 216 -7.98 2.74 -1.83
N LEU A 217 -7.37 2.96 -0.68
CA LEU A 217 -7.86 3.93 0.30
C LEU A 217 -7.80 5.36 -0.24
N GLU A 218 -6.74 5.75 -0.96
CA GLU A 218 -6.65 7.05 -1.64
C GLU A 218 -7.81 7.25 -2.61
N GLY A 219 -8.13 6.24 -3.43
CA GLY A 219 -9.26 6.30 -4.36
C GLY A 219 -10.61 6.49 -3.65
N ALA A 220 -10.82 5.78 -2.54
CA ALA A 220 -12.00 5.93 -1.70
C ALA A 220 -12.10 7.32 -1.08
N LEU A 221 -11.02 7.79 -0.46
CA LEU A 221 -10.93 9.08 0.23
C LEU A 221 -11.11 10.25 -0.75
N ARG A 222 -10.40 10.25 -1.89
CA ARG A 222 -10.55 11.27 -2.93
C ARG A 222 -11.97 11.33 -3.47
N PHE A 223 -12.60 10.18 -3.69
CA PHE A 223 -13.97 10.14 -4.19
C PHE A 223 -14.95 10.76 -3.20
N VAL A 224 -14.98 10.32 -1.94
CA VAL A 224 -15.95 10.88 -0.97
C VAL A 224 -15.64 12.35 -0.63
N ALA A 225 -14.42 12.81 -0.80
CA ALA A 225 -14.02 14.20 -0.60
C ALA A 225 -14.26 15.10 -1.83
N SER A 226 -14.57 14.53 -2.99
CA SER A 226 -14.72 15.28 -4.24
C SER A 226 -16.02 16.11 -4.33
N ALA A 227 -16.09 16.98 -5.34
CA ALA A 227 -17.30 17.73 -5.70
C ALA A 227 -18.32 16.91 -6.51
N ASP A 228 -18.06 15.61 -6.77
CA ASP A 228 -19.01 14.73 -7.47
C ASP A 228 -20.36 14.73 -6.74
N PRO A 229 -21.50 14.94 -7.44
CA PRO A 229 -22.82 14.94 -6.82
C PRO A 229 -23.17 13.62 -6.10
N ALA A 230 -22.62 12.49 -6.54
CA ALA A 230 -22.79 11.21 -5.82
C ALA A 230 -22.01 11.23 -4.49
N ALA A 231 -20.80 11.77 -4.45
CA ALA A 231 -20.01 11.94 -3.24
C ALA A 231 -20.70 12.90 -2.26
N GLN A 232 -21.32 13.98 -2.74
CA GLN A 232 -22.10 14.91 -1.90
C GLN A 232 -23.26 14.19 -1.21
N ARG A 233 -24.05 13.40 -1.95
CA ARG A 233 -25.13 12.59 -1.38
C ARG A 233 -24.63 11.59 -0.34
N LEU A 234 -23.48 10.96 -0.60
CA LEU A 234 -22.88 10.04 0.36
C LEU A 234 -22.47 10.76 1.66
N ARG A 235 -21.88 11.95 1.59
CA ARG A 235 -21.54 12.75 2.78
C ARG A 235 -22.77 13.23 3.56
N ASP A 236 -23.90 13.41 2.88
CA ASP A 236 -25.16 13.78 3.52
C ASP A 236 -25.72 12.65 4.40
N GLU A 237 -25.45 11.41 4.03
CA GLU A 237 -25.99 10.21 4.67
C GLU A 237 -24.98 9.50 5.59
N ASN A 238 -23.68 9.81 5.45
CA ASN A 238 -22.62 9.08 6.12
C ASN A 238 -21.56 9.99 6.76
N VAL A 239 -20.93 9.47 7.81
CA VAL A 239 -19.63 9.91 8.34
C VAL A 239 -18.61 8.88 7.91
N PHE A 240 -17.65 9.28 7.07
CA PHE A 240 -16.55 8.44 6.65
C PHE A 240 -15.31 8.70 7.50
N LEU A 241 -14.72 7.64 8.01
CA LEU A 241 -13.52 7.67 8.86
C LEU A 241 -12.42 6.84 8.19
N PHE A 242 -11.26 7.45 7.97
CA PHE A 242 -10.13 6.79 7.31
C PHE A 242 -8.88 6.83 8.19
N VAL A 243 -8.21 5.68 8.34
CA VAL A 243 -6.84 5.61 8.82
C VAL A 243 -5.95 5.22 7.63
N PRO A 244 -5.32 6.20 6.95
CA PRO A 244 -4.68 5.97 5.66
C PRO A 244 -3.46 5.05 5.72
N MET A 245 -2.69 5.11 6.82
CA MET A 245 -1.47 4.35 6.98
C MET A 245 -1.23 4.05 8.46
N ILE A 246 -1.32 2.77 8.85
CA ILE A 246 -1.17 2.35 10.25
C ILE A 246 0.31 2.17 10.62
N ASN A 247 1.17 1.76 9.67
CA ASN A 247 2.59 1.48 9.92
C ASN A 247 3.53 2.35 9.08
N PRO A 248 3.51 3.70 9.25
CA PRO A 248 4.31 4.62 8.45
C PRO A 248 5.83 4.48 8.70
N ASP A 249 6.26 4.01 9.86
CA ASP A 249 7.68 3.78 10.15
C ASP A 249 8.27 2.73 9.22
N SER A 250 7.61 1.58 9.13
CA SER A 250 8.08 0.47 8.30
C SER A 250 7.93 0.77 6.81
N VAL A 251 6.91 1.54 6.42
CA VAL A 251 6.80 2.04 5.03
C VAL A 251 8.00 2.92 4.68
N ALA A 252 8.34 3.89 5.51
CA ALA A 252 9.45 4.81 5.24
C ALA A 252 10.81 4.09 5.20
N ARG A 253 10.99 3.03 6.00
CA ARG A 253 12.22 2.24 6.09
C ARG A 253 12.36 1.17 5.00
N GLY A 254 11.33 0.92 4.21
CA GLY A 254 11.30 -0.20 3.27
C GLY A 254 11.25 -1.57 3.96
N ASP A 255 10.65 -1.62 5.14
CA ASP A 255 10.38 -2.87 5.85
C ASP A 255 9.17 -3.61 5.23
N VAL A 256 8.90 -4.82 5.68
CA VAL A 256 7.90 -5.70 5.05
C VAL A 256 6.59 -5.71 5.83
N ARG A 257 6.61 -6.16 7.08
CA ARG A 257 5.41 -6.52 7.82
C ARG A 257 5.30 -5.87 9.19
N PHE A 258 6.32 -6.05 10.02
CA PHE A 258 6.28 -5.69 11.43
C PHE A 258 6.47 -4.18 11.63
N ASN A 259 6.03 -3.65 12.77
CA ASN A 259 6.36 -2.28 13.14
C ASN A 259 7.86 -2.13 13.49
N ALA A 260 8.32 -0.93 13.85
CA ALA A 260 9.73 -0.67 14.12
C ALA A 260 10.30 -1.47 15.32
N ASN A 261 9.44 -1.99 16.19
CA ASN A 261 9.81 -2.88 17.30
C ASN A 261 9.67 -4.38 16.98
N GLY A 262 9.32 -4.73 15.73
CA GLY A 262 9.16 -6.11 15.29
C GLY A 262 7.84 -6.76 15.69
N PHE A 263 6.82 -6.00 16.09
CA PHE A 263 5.48 -6.52 16.35
C PHE A 263 4.65 -6.50 15.07
N ASP A 264 3.85 -7.55 14.87
CA ASP A 264 2.90 -7.65 13.76
C ASP A 264 1.67 -6.76 14.03
N PRO A 265 1.42 -5.69 13.25
CA PRO A 265 0.29 -4.80 13.49
C PRO A 265 -1.09 -5.43 13.24
N ASN A 266 -1.16 -6.65 12.72
CA ASN A 266 -2.40 -7.41 12.58
C ASN A 266 -2.40 -8.69 13.41
N ARG A 267 -1.65 -8.69 14.51
CA ARG A 267 -1.66 -9.70 15.56
C ARG A 267 -1.67 -8.99 16.92
N GLN A 268 -1.88 -9.73 17.98
CA GLN A 268 -1.80 -9.22 19.36
C GLN A 268 -2.78 -8.09 19.70
N TRP A 269 -3.85 -7.94 18.93
CA TRP A 269 -4.88 -6.94 19.22
C TRP A 269 -5.59 -7.20 20.56
N ASP A 270 -5.69 -8.46 20.95
CA ASP A 270 -6.23 -8.91 22.23
C ASP A 270 -5.31 -8.67 23.42
N GLU A 271 -4.00 -8.63 23.17
CA GLU A 271 -3.01 -8.34 24.20
C GLU A 271 -2.92 -6.82 24.51
N VAL A 272 -3.22 -5.96 23.52
CA VAL A 272 -3.16 -4.52 23.67
C VAL A 272 -4.29 -4.01 24.55
N ASP A 273 -4.01 -3.87 25.85
CA ASP A 273 -4.90 -3.23 26.83
C ASP A 273 -4.74 -1.71 26.77
N LEU A 274 -5.82 -1.00 26.48
CA LEU A 274 -5.84 0.48 26.43
C LEU A 274 -5.57 1.14 27.79
N ARG A 275 -5.68 0.42 28.89
CA ARG A 275 -5.33 0.89 30.24
C ARG A 275 -3.85 0.75 30.57
N ASP A 276 -3.15 -0.13 29.85
CA ASP A 276 -1.72 -0.39 30.03
C ASP A 276 -0.88 0.46 29.05
N LYS A 277 -0.31 1.54 29.57
CA LYS A 277 0.49 2.48 28.76
C LYS A 277 1.82 1.89 28.27
N ARG A 278 2.27 0.72 28.76
CA ARG A 278 3.47 0.07 28.24
C ARG A 278 3.30 -0.33 26.76
N TRP A 279 2.07 -0.47 26.29
CA TRP A 279 1.78 -0.71 24.89
C TRP A 279 2.08 0.49 23.98
N LEU A 280 2.12 1.72 24.52
CA LEU A 280 2.58 2.91 23.78
C LEU A 280 4.07 2.85 23.42
N GLU A 281 4.87 2.09 24.14
CA GLU A 281 6.29 1.89 23.82
C GLU A 281 6.50 0.67 22.89
N ARG A 282 5.64 -0.34 22.99
CA ARG A 282 5.78 -1.64 22.30
C ARG A 282 5.11 -1.65 20.93
N ASN A 283 3.85 -1.21 20.87
CA ASN A 283 3.01 -1.26 19.67
C ASN A 283 2.01 -0.09 19.68
N PRO A 284 2.52 1.16 19.64
CA PRO A 284 1.67 2.35 19.69
C PRO A 284 0.68 2.41 18.54
N GLU A 285 1.04 1.90 17.37
CA GLU A 285 0.20 1.89 16.19
C GLU A 285 -1.15 1.19 16.46
N ILE A 286 -1.12 -0.01 17.02
CA ILE A 286 -2.34 -0.73 17.41
C ILE A 286 -3.05 0.00 18.55
N TRP A 287 -2.31 0.46 19.56
CA TRP A 287 -2.91 1.11 20.73
C TRP A 287 -3.75 2.33 20.34
N TYR A 288 -3.21 3.22 19.51
CA TYR A 288 -3.92 4.43 19.08
C TYR A 288 -5.09 4.13 18.14
N VAL A 289 -4.93 3.22 17.19
CA VAL A 289 -6.01 2.85 16.26
C VAL A 289 -7.13 2.12 17.03
N LYS A 290 -6.80 1.18 17.91
CA LYS A 290 -7.78 0.50 18.79
C LYS A 290 -8.54 1.51 19.66
N LYS A 291 -7.84 2.48 20.25
CA LYS A 291 -8.45 3.54 21.04
C LYS A 291 -9.43 4.38 20.21
N ALA A 292 -9.05 4.77 18.99
CA ALA A 292 -9.91 5.56 18.11
C ALA A 292 -11.17 4.76 17.69
N LEU A 293 -11.03 3.47 17.34
CA LEU A 293 -12.14 2.58 17.01
C LEU A 293 -13.12 2.42 18.17
N VAL A 294 -12.62 2.13 19.37
CA VAL A 294 -13.45 1.95 20.58
C VAL A 294 -14.15 3.25 20.96
N ALA A 295 -13.45 4.39 20.90
CA ALA A 295 -14.04 5.69 21.17
C ALA A 295 -15.13 6.08 20.17
N GLN A 296 -14.92 5.81 18.87
CA GLN A 296 -15.93 6.02 17.85
C GLN A 296 -17.15 5.12 18.04
N GLN A 297 -16.93 3.84 18.33
CA GLN A 297 -18.01 2.88 18.58
C GLN A 297 -18.90 3.30 19.77
N ALA A 298 -18.26 3.82 20.84
CA ALA A 298 -18.99 4.31 22.02
C ALA A 298 -19.75 5.63 21.76
N ARG A 299 -19.18 6.52 20.93
CA ARG A 299 -19.80 7.81 20.60
C ARG A 299 -20.95 7.66 19.62
N GLN A 300 -20.74 6.92 18.57
CA GLN A 300 -21.70 6.59 17.52
C GLN A 300 -21.26 5.28 16.87
N PRO A 301 -22.10 4.25 16.92
CA PRO A 301 -21.74 2.92 16.41
C PRO A 301 -21.28 2.94 14.95
N ILE A 302 -20.19 2.27 14.70
CA ILE A 302 -19.70 2.02 13.34
C ILE A 302 -20.66 1.04 12.67
N THR A 303 -21.20 1.41 11.52
CA THR A 303 -22.18 0.59 10.78
C THR A 303 -21.50 -0.53 10.00
N LEU A 304 -20.39 -0.22 9.31
CA LEU A 304 -19.51 -1.17 8.65
C LEU A 304 -18.07 -0.63 8.65
N ALA A 305 -17.11 -1.53 8.78
CA ALA A 305 -15.69 -1.22 8.72
C ALA A 305 -14.97 -2.14 7.74
N LEU A 306 -13.95 -1.61 7.04
CA LEU A 306 -13.11 -2.34 6.10
C LEU A 306 -11.64 -2.15 6.43
N ASN A 307 -10.94 -3.27 6.68
CA ASN A 307 -9.51 -3.35 6.87
C ASN A 307 -8.85 -3.92 5.63
N LEU A 308 -8.09 -3.10 4.91
CA LEU A 308 -7.50 -3.44 3.63
C LEU A 308 -6.14 -4.11 3.79
N HIS A 309 -5.96 -5.23 3.12
CA HIS A 309 -4.73 -6.01 3.04
C HIS A 309 -4.39 -6.42 1.60
N ASN A 310 -3.15 -6.89 1.38
CA ASN A 310 -2.74 -7.51 0.13
C ASN A 310 -2.25 -8.94 0.34
N THR A 311 -2.59 -9.80 -0.62
CA THR A 311 -1.94 -11.10 -0.83
C THR A 311 -1.23 -11.15 -2.18
N GLU A 312 -0.44 -12.20 -2.40
CA GLU A 312 0.26 -12.41 -3.67
C GLU A 312 -0.71 -12.74 -4.81
N THR A 313 -1.59 -13.71 -4.63
CA THR A 313 -2.43 -14.26 -5.72
C THR A 313 -3.90 -14.44 -5.38
N GLY A 314 -4.29 -14.36 -4.11
CA GLY A 314 -5.66 -14.55 -3.67
C GLY A 314 -6.43 -13.24 -3.47
N GLU A 315 -7.74 -13.25 -3.62
CA GLU A 315 -8.61 -12.19 -3.09
C GLU A 315 -9.69 -12.84 -2.23
N TYR A 316 -9.98 -12.25 -1.09
CA TYR A 316 -11.08 -12.72 -0.24
C TYR A 316 -11.55 -11.64 0.73
N LEU A 317 -12.74 -11.84 1.25
CA LEU A 317 -13.30 -11.06 2.34
C LEU A 317 -13.61 -11.99 3.50
N GLU A 318 -13.25 -11.60 4.72
CA GLU A 318 -13.56 -12.37 5.92
C GLU A 318 -14.02 -11.49 7.06
N THR A 319 -14.79 -12.09 7.99
CA THR A 319 -15.23 -11.45 9.22
C THR A 319 -15.36 -12.48 10.35
N ASN A 320 -15.43 -11.98 11.59
CA ASN A 320 -15.70 -12.78 12.80
C ASN A 320 -17.03 -12.40 13.45
N ALA A 321 -17.82 -11.54 12.82
CA ALA A 321 -19.13 -11.17 13.34
C ALA A 321 -20.04 -12.38 13.42
N ASP A 322 -20.65 -12.60 14.61
CA ASP A 322 -21.60 -13.67 14.90
C ASP A 322 -23.05 -13.20 14.96
N ASP A 323 -23.31 -11.93 14.64
CA ASP A 323 -24.64 -11.33 14.55
C ASP A 323 -25.19 -11.44 13.12
N GLU A 324 -26.37 -12.06 12.96
CA GLU A 324 -26.98 -12.33 11.66
C GLU A 324 -27.31 -11.05 10.87
N THR A 325 -27.75 -9.98 11.55
CA THR A 325 -28.05 -8.70 10.90
C THR A 325 -26.80 -8.04 10.36
N VAL A 326 -25.73 -8.09 11.13
CA VAL A 326 -24.40 -7.60 10.71
C VAL A 326 -23.87 -8.43 9.56
N GLN A 327 -23.94 -9.76 9.66
CA GLN A 327 -23.51 -10.68 8.58
C GLN A 327 -24.30 -10.43 7.28
N ALA A 328 -25.61 -10.16 7.36
CA ALA A 328 -26.41 -9.86 6.19
C ALA A 328 -25.93 -8.60 5.44
N ARG A 329 -25.58 -7.52 6.18
CA ARG A 329 -25.00 -6.30 5.57
C ARG A 329 -23.62 -6.57 4.96
N MET A 330 -22.78 -7.33 5.63
CA MET A 330 -21.45 -7.69 5.12
C MET A 330 -21.53 -8.59 3.88
N THR A 331 -22.45 -9.55 3.86
CA THR A 331 -22.74 -10.38 2.69
C THR A 331 -23.24 -9.55 1.52
N ARG A 332 -24.16 -8.61 1.79
CA ARG A 332 -24.61 -7.64 0.78
C ARG A 332 -23.44 -6.84 0.20
N PHE A 333 -22.52 -6.35 1.04
CA PHE A 333 -21.32 -5.68 0.55
C PHE A 333 -20.45 -6.60 -0.31
N PHE A 334 -20.23 -7.84 0.12
CA PHE A 334 -19.48 -8.83 -0.67
C PHE A 334 -20.09 -9.03 -2.05
N ASP A 335 -21.41 -9.27 -2.13
CA ASP A 335 -22.12 -9.50 -3.40
C ASP A 335 -22.05 -8.28 -4.33
N LEU A 336 -22.22 -7.07 -3.77
CA LEU A 336 -22.07 -5.82 -4.50
C LEU A 336 -20.63 -5.63 -5.01
N ALA A 337 -19.61 -5.88 -4.17
CA ALA A 337 -18.22 -5.78 -4.56
C ALA A 337 -17.87 -6.77 -5.68
N VAL A 338 -18.33 -8.01 -5.57
CA VAL A 338 -18.12 -9.02 -6.62
C VAL A 338 -18.80 -8.63 -7.93
N THR A 339 -20.01 -8.11 -7.89
CA THR A 339 -20.80 -7.85 -9.11
C THR A 339 -20.48 -6.51 -9.76
N ARG A 340 -20.08 -5.49 -8.98
CA ARG A 340 -19.99 -4.10 -9.43
C ARG A 340 -18.60 -3.47 -9.28
N SER A 341 -17.58 -4.29 -9.01
CA SER A 341 -16.18 -3.82 -8.95
C SER A 341 -15.23 -4.82 -9.60
N THR A 342 -13.95 -4.46 -9.63
CA THR A 342 -12.88 -5.36 -10.10
C THR A 342 -12.45 -6.37 -9.04
N PHE A 343 -13.04 -6.37 -7.85
CA PHE A 343 -12.80 -7.40 -6.83
C PHE A 343 -13.16 -8.79 -7.37
N ASP A 344 -12.20 -9.71 -7.33
CA ASP A 344 -12.28 -11.05 -7.95
C ASP A 344 -11.92 -12.14 -6.93
N PRO A 345 -12.83 -12.43 -5.98
CA PRO A 345 -12.52 -13.31 -4.87
C PRO A 345 -12.23 -14.74 -5.32
N SER A 346 -11.27 -15.37 -4.66
CA SER A 346 -10.90 -16.76 -4.86
C SER A 346 -11.95 -17.73 -4.29
N ARG A 347 -12.85 -17.24 -3.45
CA ARG A 347 -13.95 -17.99 -2.82
C ARG A 347 -15.28 -17.39 -3.23
N PRO A 348 -16.33 -18.21 -3.46
CA PRO A 348 -17.62 -17.71 -3.93
C PRO A 348 -18.43 -16.98 -2.86
N LYS A 349 -17.99 -17.02 -1.60
CA LYS A 349 -18.64 -16.39 -0.45
C LYS A 349 -17.63 -15.75 0.46
N MET A 350 -18.06 -14.73 1.21
CA MET A 350 -17.30 -14.19 2.32
C MET A 350 -17.04 -15.30 3.36
N ALA A 351 -15.83 -15.35 3.90
CA ALA A 351 -15.49 -16.27 4.97
C ALA A 351 -15.99 -15.71 6.31
N ILE A 352 -16.65 -16.55 7.09
CA ILE A 352 -17.02 -16.25 8.48
C ILE A 352 -16.16 -17.14 9.36
N SER A 353 -15.16 -16.57 9.99
CA SER A 353 -14.23 -17.28 10.87
C SER A 353 -14.65 -17.07 12.31
N LEU A 354 -15.58 -17.88 12.81
CA LEU A 354 -15.96 -17.89 14.23
C LEU A 354 -14.84 -18.56 15.03
N THR A 355 -13.70 -17.91 15.17
CA THR A 355 -12.59 -18.49 15.93
C THR A 355 -12.78 -18.28 17.41
N SER A 356 -12.94 -19.38 18.13
CA SER A 356 -12.43 -19.53 19.49
C SER A 356 -10.89 -19.58 19.40
N ALA A 357 -10.25 -18.43 19.18
CA ALA A 357 -8.84 -18.43 18.85
C ALA A 357 -7.98 -18.71 20.08
N ALA A 358 -7.37 -19.86 20.10
CA ALA A 358 -6.12 -20.04 20.80
C ALA A 358 -5.02 -19.35 19.99
N GLY A 359 -4.50 -18.21 20.46
CA GLY A 359 -3.43 -17.46 19.81
C GLY A 359 -3.73 -15.97 19.63
N PRO A 360 -2.73 -15.18 19.21
CA PRO A 360 -2.87 -13.74 19.07
C PRO A 360 -3.94 -13.38 18.06
N LEU A 361 -4.91 -12.55 18.46
CA LEU A 361 -6.01 -12.15 17.59
C LEU A 361 -5.59 -11.04 16.62
N ASN A 362 -6.10 -11.12 15.41
CA ASN A 362 -6.02 -10.03 14.44
C ASN A 362 -7.03 -8.91 14.75
N THR A 363 -7.00 -7.84 13.96
CA THR A 363 -7.87 -6.68 14.12
C THR A 363 -9.35 -7.06 14.15
N THR A 364 -9.82 -7.78 13.14
CA THR A 364 -11.26 -8.09 12.97
C THR A 364 -11.79 -8.92 14.11
N ASN A 365 -11.04 -9.95 14.52
CA ASN A 365 -11.42 -10.86 15.61
C ASN A 365 -11.52 -10.12 16.95
N CYS A 366 -10.50 -9.35 17.27
CA CYS A 366 -10.44 -8.65 18.54
C CYS A 366 -11.49 -7.53 18.62
N ILE A 367 -11.60 -6.69 17.58
CA ILE A 367 -12.46 -5.51 17.67
C ILE A 367 -13.95 -5.87 17.65
N TRP A 368 -14.31 -6.98 17.01
CA TRP A 368 -15.67 -7.54 17.12
C TRP A 368 -15.93 -8.08 18.52
N ARG A 369 -15.04 -8.90 19.07
CA ARG A 369 -15.17 -9.47 20.41
C ARG A 369 -15.27 -8.39 21.49
N ASP A 370 -14.37 -7.40 21.45
CA ASP A 370 -14.18 -6.44 22.55
C ASP A 370 -15.12 -5.22 22.44
N ALA A 371 -15.49 -4.82 21.25
CA ALA A 371 -16.23 -3.57 21.02
C ALA A 371 -17.39 -3.70 20.04
N ARG A 372 -17.67 -4.91 19.52
CA ARG A 372 -18.74 -5.13 18.53
C ARG A 372 -18.65 -4.23 17.30
N VAL A 373 -17.43 -3.89 16.88
CA VAL A 373 -17.20 -3.15 15.65
C VAL A 373 -17.34 -4.11 14.46
N PRO A 374 -18.28 -3.87 13.53
CA PRO A 374 -18.54 -4.75 12.39
C PRO A 374 -17.49 -4.54 11.30
N MET A 375 -16.31 -5.14 11.47
CA MET A 375 -15.17 -5.01 10.57
C MET A 375 -15.01 -6.26 9.70
N MET A 376 -14.72 -6.03 8.44
CA MET A 376 -14.31 -7.03 7.46
C MET A 376 -12.82 -6.82 7.13
N LEU A 377 -12.09 -7.92 7.01
CA LEU A 377 -10.75 -7.92 6.40
C LEU A 377 -10.90 -8.23 4.92
N MET A 378 -10.34 -7.38 4.07
CA MET A 378 -10.34 -7.56 2.62
C MET A 378 -8.91 -7.72 2.13
N GLU A 379 -8.62 -8.90 1.61
CA GLU A 379 -7.38 -9.16 0.89
C GLU A 379 -7.55 -8.92 -0.59
N THR A 380 -6.68 -8.11 -1.18
CA THR A 380 -6.62 -7.88 -2.62
C THR A 380 -5.28 -8.35 -3.17
N ARG A 381 -5.29 -9.01 -4.34
CA ARG A 381 -4.10 -9.63 -4.92
C ARG A 381 -3.16 -8.62 -5.55
N VAL A 382 -1.87 -8.93 -5.59
CA VAL A 382 -0.88 -8.17 -6.37
C VAL A 382 -0.62 -8.80 -7.73
N GLY A 383 -0.81 -10.10 -7.86
CA GLY A 383 -0.69 -10.84 -9.11
C GLY A 383 -1.93 -10.71 -10.04
N PRO A 384 -1.92 -11.39 -11.18
CA PRO A 384 -3.01 -11.33 -12.15
C PRO A 384 -4.31 -11.93 -11.60
N GLY A 385 -5.43 -11.27 -11.87
CA GLY A 385 -6.78 -11.71 -11.54
C GLY A 385 -7.60 -12.04 -12.79
N ARG A 386 -8.67 -12.84 -12.65
CA ARG A 386 -9.52 -13.24 -13.79
C ARG A 386 -10.22 -12.04 -14.43
N LYS A 387 -10.73 -11.10 -13.61
CA LYS A 387 -11.44 -9.90 -14.10
C LYS A 387 -10.53 -8.92 -14.84
N LEU A 388 -9.29 -8.77 -14.42
CA LEU A 388 -8.33 -7.88 -15.08
C LEU A 388 -7.53 -8.57 -16.17
N GLY A 389 -7.32 -9.89 -16.10
CA GLY A 389 -6.49 -10.67 -17.03
C GLY A 389 -4.99 -10.36 -16.95
N ARG A 390 -4.59 -9.48 -16.03
CA ARG A 390 -3.22 -8.97 -15.79
C ARG A 390 -3.02 -8.57 -14.33
N PRO A 391 -1.79 -8.32 -13.89
CA PRO A 391 -1.55 -7.66 -12.61
C PRO A 391 -2.21 -6.27 -12.58
N PRO A 392 -2.71 -5.81 -11.41
CA PRO A 392 -3.38 -4.53 -11.29
C PRO A 392 -2.39 -3.36 -11.40
N THR A 393 -2.83 -2.27 -12.02
CA THR A 393 -2.12 -0.99 -12.04
C THR A 393 -2.53 -0.10 -10.86
N VAL A 394 -1.85 1.04 -10.69
CA VAL A 394 -2.25 2.10 -9.74
C VAL A 394 -3.69 2.55 -10.02
N ASP A 395 -4.02 2.83 -11.29
CA ASP A 395 -5.35 3.30 -11.69
C ASP A 395 -6.44 2.28 -11.37
N ASP A 396 -6.18 0.98 -11.57
CA ASP A 396 -7.12 -0.08 -11.20
C ASP A 396 -7.40 -0.05 -9.68
N ARG A 397 -6.39 0.18 -8.85
CA ARG A 397 -6.53 0.20 -7.40
C ARG A 397 -7.22 1.47 -6.90
N VAL A 398 -6.93 2.62 -7.47
CA VAL A 398 -7.65 3.88 -7.21
C VAL A 398 -9.12 3.75 -7.62
N ALA A 399 -9.40 3.20 -8.81
CA ALA A 399 -10.76 2.95 -9.27
C ALA A 399 -11.52 1.96 -8.36
N LEU A 400 -10.85 0.87 -7.92
CA LEU A 400 -11.42 -0.08 -6.97
C LEU A 400 -11.80 0.62 -5.65
N GLY A 401 -10.95 1.49 -5.13
CA GLY A 401 -11.23 2.25 -3.91
C GLY A 401 -12.49 3.12 -4.02
N ARG A 402 -12.63 3.85 -5.13
CA ARG A 402 -13.84 4.63 -5.44
C ARG A 402 -15.09 3.75 -5.46
N GLN A 403 -15.00 2.57 -6.07
CA GLN A 403 -16.11 1.62 -6.13
C GLN A 403 -16.46 1.08 -4.74
N LEU A 404 -15.48 0.57 -4.01
CA LEU A 404 -15.70 -0.08 -2.71
C LEU A 404 -16.35 0.85 -1.69
N ILE A 405 -15.94 2.12 -1.60
CA ILE A 405 -16.50 3.04 -0.60
C ILE A 405 -17.98 3.36 -0.89
N ALA A 406 -18.34 3.48 -2.16
CA ALA A 406 -19.75 3.69 -2.56
C ALA A 406 -20.60 2.45 -2.24
N LEU A 407 -20.08 1.25 -2.52
CA LEU A 407 -20.76 -0.02 -2.27
C LEU A 407 -20.86 -0.32 -0.77
N LEU A 408 -19.86 0.06 0.02
CA LEU A 408 -19.88 -0.06 1.48
C LEU A 408 -20.97 0.83 2.09
N ALA A 409 -21.11 2.08 1.59
CA ALA A 409 -22.19 2.98 1.99
C ALA A 409 -23.59 2.47 1.55
N GLU A 410 -23.70 1.82 0.39
CA GLU A 410 -24.93 1.20 -0.07
C GLU A 410 -25.32 -0.01 0.80
N ALA A 411 -24.35 -0.82 1.20
CA ALA A 411 -24.58 -1.99 2.05
C ALA A 411 -24.91 -1.61 3.51
N ALA A 412 -24.49 -0.42 3.96
CA ALA A 412 -24.76 0.10 5.29
C ALA A 412 -26.21 0.58 5.50
N LYS A 413 -26.99 0.74 4.42
CA LYS A 413 -28.44 1.09 4.47
C LYS A 413 -29.28 -0.07 4.98
#